data_0a1d7b87c7ee8873fc1eb09655c95ace
#
_entry.id   0a1d7b87c7ee8873fc1eb09655c95ace
#
_cell.length_a   1.000
_cell.length_b   1.000
_cell.length_c   1.000
_cell.angle_alpha   90.00
_cell.angle_beta   90.00
_cell.angle_gamma   90.00
#
_symmetry.space_group_name_H-M   'P 1'
#
loop_
_entity.id
_entity.type
_entity.pdbx_description
1 polymer ?
#
loop_
_entity_poly.entity_id
_entity_poly.type
_entity_poly.pdbx_seq_one_letter_code
_entity_poly.pdbx_strand_id
1 'polypeptide(L)'
;MARKRLVVIGDEIDGIQAAARAVRENPEIEAKVLIPGEHLSFNRYILAYFIQNSDEDVFSFMGSVMENFKAHYGIEIITHVRVTGILPLERKVVFEGLEEGSSSAVEYDRLLIAAGLVPTVPEVEGINLGNVVFLGSLNDVMAIQEGIKAGQIKKAVVVGAGMAGVYTAESLWKRGVKVTLVEKGPQILPELDMEMAELVKKQMVRKGVEVLVGEKVLSLIGNAKGDVVEVHTPEHILPADLVIWLEDMRPSVEMARKAGIIIGASGAIEVDQYMETNVPGIYAVGSCAQRIHHITGKPVCLYRQAVDDAVLKVVSENIASGNSCTLEKGVLCTMSIQAFDLGMARTGLSLQQAREEGYEVETAIVSVYDDRYAYGGSYRENAVKLMVDRSNGKILGVQCVGGVLSDKLVDTVAAVMSMGGTVRDLAVLDVANHFSYSMNLHPIALVAHVMLNKLKGKFKGISPFELNDIMQNEEAILLDVRTGSEFKMGTLPGAINIPLEELEARKDELDRQRNIILISERGRRAYLAYIRLRQMGFERLSVLDGGLLLYPFE
;
A
#
# COMPACT_ATOMS: atom_id res chain seq x y z
N MET A 1 11.73 0.16 45.63
CA MET A 1 12.61 0.80 44.64
C MET A 1 11.87 1.96 44.01
N ALA A 2 12.54 3.03 43.54
CA ALA A 2 11.84 4.11 42.82
C ALA A 2 11.24 3.56 41.52
N ARG A 3 9.99 3.92 41.24
CA ARG A 3 9.32 3.52 39.96
C ARG A 3 10.10 4.08 38.78
N LYS A 4 10.26 3.28 37.75
CA LYS A 4 10.87 3.74 36.49
C LYS A 4 9.86 4.57 35.69
N ARG A 5 10.23 5.77 35.27
CA ARG A 5 9.37 6.69 34.55
C ARG A 5 9.55 6.50 33.03
N LEU A 6 8.49 6.08 32.35
CA LEU A 6 8.42 6.04 30.91
C LEU A 6 7.60 7.23 30.41
N VAL A 7 8.18 8.03 29.53
CA VAL A 7 7.45 9.08 28.81
C VAL A 7 7.32 8.67 27.36
N VAL A 8 6.13 8.80 26.79
CA VAL A 8 5.85 8.59 25.36
C VAL A 8 5.47 9.93 24.75
N ILE A 9 6.09 10.26 23.63
CA ILE A 9 5.78 11.46 22.84
C ILE A 9 5.11 11.03 21.54
N GLY A 10 3.92 11.55 21.28
CA GLY A 10 3.17 11.32 20.06
C GLY A 10 1.88 10.57 20.32
N ASP A 11 1.01 10.65 19.34
CA ASP A 11 -0.36 10.15 19.39
C ASP A 11 -0.58 8.88 18.56
N GLU A 12 0.48 8.35 17.88
CA GLU A 12 0.36 7.06 17.20
C GLU A 12 0.05 5.92 18.18
N ILE A 13 -0.88 5.06 17.78
CA ILE A 13 -1.32 3.90 18.57
C ILE A 13 -0.15 2.98 18.97
N ASP A 14 0.91 2.91 18.16
CA ASP A 14 2.12 2.12 18.42
C ASP A 14 2.80 2.55 19.72
N GLY A 15 2.83 3.86 20.01
CA GLY A 15 3.44 4.39 21.23
C GLY A 15 2.75 3.92 22.50
N ILE A 16 1.42 4.06 22.57
CA ILE A 16 0.66 3.66 23.76
C ILE A 16 0.60 2.13 23.90
N GLN A 17 0.55 1.39 22.80
CA GLN A 17 0.61 -0.08 22.86
C GLN A 17 1.96 -0.59 23.32
N ALA A 18 3.07 0.05 22.91
CA ALA A 18 4.40 -0.26 23.42
C ALA A 18 4.50 0.03 24.92
N ALA A 19 3.96 1.19 25.37
CA ALA A 19 3.90 1.53 26.78
C ALA A 19 3.09 0.50 27.61
N ALA A 20 1.90 0.11 27.11
CA ALA A 20 1.06 -0.89 27.77
C ALA A 20 1.75 -2.25 27.91
N ARG A 21 2.48 -2.68 26.87
CA ARG A 21 3.30 -3.90 26.94
C ARG A 21 4.45 -3.75 27.93
N ALA A 22 5.16 -2.62 27.92
CA ALA A 22 6.27 -2.38 28.84
C ALA A 22 5.82 -2.40 30.31
N VAL A 23 4.65 -1.79 30.62
CA VAL A 23 4.04 -1.84 31.95
C VAL A 23 3.65 -3.26 32.35
N ARG A 24 3.11 -4.05 31.40
CA ARG A 24 2.77 -5.46 31.63
C ARG A 24 4.00 -6.33 31.94
N GLU A 25 5.11 -6.09 31.21
CA GLU A 25 6.38 -6.80 31.44
C GLU A 25 7.06 -6.35 32.76
N ASN A 26 6.90 -5.09 33.15
CA ASN A 26 7.44 -4.55 34.39
C ASN A 26 6.44 -3.58 35.06
N PRO A 27 5.63 -4.06 36.01
CA PRO A 27 4.64 -3.23 36.74
C PRO A 27 5.20 -2.08 37.58
N GLU A 28 6.53 -2.00 37.75
CA GLU A 28 7.16 -0.85 38.41
C GLU A 28 7.32 0.36 37.46
N ILE A 29 6.97 0.23 36.20
CA ILE A 29 6.97 1.34 35.24
C ILE A 29 5.73 2.21 35.44
N GLU A 30 5.98 3.51 35.58
CA GLU A 30 4.96 4.56 35.53
C GLU A 30 5.04 5.21 34.16
N ALA A 31 3.98 5.04 33.35
CA ALA A 31 3.95 5.51 31.96
C ALA A 31 3.08 6.74 31.80
N LYS A 32 3.61 7.78 31.12
CA LYS A 32 2.91 8.99 30.71
C LYS A 32 2.98 9.15 29.21
N VAL A 33 1.85 9.45 28.57
CA VAL A 33 1.76 9.68 27.12
C VAL A 33 1.35 11.12 26.88
N LEU A 34 2.14 11.86 26.09
CA LEU A 34 1.91 13.26 25.76
C LEU A 34 1.36 13.33 24.33
N ILE A 35 0.12 13.77 24.16
CA ILE A 35 -0.55 13.85 22.86
C ILE A 35 -1.05 15.28 22.54
N PRO A 36 -0.95 15.73 21.27
CA PRO A 36 -1.33 17.08 20.91
C PRO A 36 -2.86 17.28 20.83
N GLY A 37 -3.60 16.24 20.51
CA GLY A 37 -5.06 16.27 20.39
C GLY A 37 -5.79 15.78 21.63
N GLU A 38 -7.10 15.70 21.53
CA GLU A 38 -7.97 15.09 22.53
C GLU A 38 -7.88 13.56 22.52
N HIS A 39 -7.60 12.99 21.34
CA HIS A 39 -7.56 11.56 21.09
C HIS A 39 -6.24 11.13 20.46
N LEU A 40 -5.96 9.82 20.55
CA LEU A 40 -4.88 9.20 19.77
C LEU A 40 -5.14 9.41 18.28
N SER A 41 -4.07 9.55 17.50
CA SER A 41 -4.20 9.67 16.06
C SER A 41 -4.46 8.32 15.42
N PHE A 42 -5.17 8.39 14.32
CA PHE A 42 -5.40 7.27 13.45
C PHE A 42 -4.68 7.44 12.13
N ASN A 43 -4.33 6.31 11.56
CA ASN A 43 -3.93 6.35 10.17
C ASN A 43 -5.11 6.81 9.29
N ARG A 44 -4.79 7.37 8.13
CA ARG A 44 -5.77 7.94 7.18
C ARG A 44 -6.82 6.93 6.70
N TYR A 45 -6.52 5.63 6.74
CA TYR A 45 -7.47 4.58 6.35
C TYR A 45 -8.59 4.43 7.35
N ILE A 46 -8.28 4.49 8.65
CA ILE A 46 -9.29 4.46 9.70
C ILE A 46 -10.15 5.74 9.65
N LEU A 47 -9.52 6.90 9.43
CA LEU A 47 -10.26 8.16 9.26
C LEU A 47 -11.21 8.09 8.06
N ALA A 48 -10.73 7.57 6.92
CA ALA A 48 -11.58 7.37 5.74
C ALA A 48 -12.69 6.32 5.97
N TYR A 49 -12.42 5.25 6.74
CA TYR A 49 -13.44 4.29 7.15
C TYR A 49 -14.58 4.96 7.92
N PHE A 50 -14.27 5.88 8.81
CA PHE A 50 -15.30 6.61 9.55
C PHE A 50 -16.08 7.60 8.66
N ILE A 51 -15.46 8.20 7.63
CA ILE A 51 -16.22 8.97 6.62
C ILE A 51 -17.31 8.09 6.00
N GLN A 52 -17.01 6.84 5.68
CA GLN A 52 -17.95 5.89 5.09
C GLN A 52 -19.07 5.49 6.06
N ASN A 53 -18.74 5.23 7.33
CA ASN A 53 -19.60 4.64 8.34
C ASN A 53 -20.04 5.69 9.38
N SER A 54 -20.93 6.58 8.99
CA SER A 54 -21.38 7.71 9.82
C SER A 54 -22.27 7.34 11.02
N ASP A 55 -22.72 6.11 11.10
CA ASP A 55 -23.62 5.64 12.18
C ASP A 55 -22.82 5.13 13.39
N GLU A 56 -21.51 4.96 13.24
CA GLU A 56 -20.61 4.58 14.33
C GLU A 56 -20.23 5.83 15.15
N ASP A 57 -20.47 5.78 16.45
CA ASP A 57 -20.00 6.81 17.39
C ASP A 57 -18.49 6.63 17.63
N VAL A 58 -17.72 7.27 16.76
CA VAL A 58 -16.26 7.23 16.76
C VAL A 58 -15.67 7.71 18.08
N PHE A 59 -16.29 8.73 18.71
CA PHE A 59 -15.80 9.30 19.97
C PHE A 59 -16.01 8.35 21.13
N SER A 60 -17.18 7.71 21.20
CA SER A 60 -17.45 6.68 22.22
C SER A 60 -16.48 5.51 22.10
N PHE A 61 -16.20 5.07 20.87
CA PHE A 61 -15.20 4.03 20.62
C PHE A 61 -13.80 4.48 21.11
N MET A 62 -13.40 5.70 20.77
CA MET A 62 -12.07 6.22 21.13
C MET A 62 -11.91 6.53 22.61
N GLY A 63 -12.91 7.14 23.20
CA GLY A 63 -12.93 7.34 24.65
C GLY A 63 -12.73 6.01 25.38
N SER A 64 -13.43 4.96 24.95
CA SER A 64 -13.30 3.63 25.52
C SER A 64 -11.89 3.03 25.34
N VAL A 65 -11.23 3.26 24.19
CA VAL A 65 -9.85 2.81 23.97
C VAL A 65 -8.88 3.49 24.94
N MET A 66 -8.94 4.80 25.07
CA MET A 66 -8.07 5.56 25.98
C MET A 66 -8.34 5.22 27.44
N GLU A 67 -9.61 5.11 27.84
CA GLU A 67 -10.01 4.68 29.20
C GLU A 67 -9.51 3.27 29.51
N ASN A 68 -9.54 2.35 28.54
CA ASN A 68 -9.01 1.00 28.72
C ASN A 68 -7.51 1.00 29.00
N PHE A 69 -6.72 1.81 28.30
CA PHE A 69 -5.28 1.92 28.58
C PHE A 69 -5.03 2.47 29.99
N LYS A 70 -5.79 3.48 30.41
CA LYS A 70 -5.72 4.04 31.76
C LYS A 70 -6.14 3.03 32.81
N ALA A 71 -7.30 2.39 32.64
CA ALA A 71 -7.89 1.48 33.64
C ALA A 71 -7.09 0.18 33.81
N HIS A 72 -6.62 -0.41 32.71
CA HIS A 72 -5.96 -1.73 32.77
C HIS A 72 -4.45 -1.65 32.98
N TYR A 73 -3.80 -0.56 32.55
CA TYR A 73 -2.34 -0.43 32.63
C TYR A 73 -1.88 0.76 33.47
N GLY A 74 -2.79 1.58 34.00
CA GLY A 74 -2.44 2.75 34.79
C GLY A 74 -1.66 3.82 34.02
N ILE A 75 -1.81 3.86 32.69
CA ILE A 75 -1.12 4.82 31.83
C ILE A 75 -1.81 6.19 31.97
N GLU A 76 -1.04 7.21 32.33
CA GLU A 76 -1.51 8.60 32.33
C GLU A 76 -1.40 9.19 30.92
N ILE A 77 -2.53 9.61 30.34
CA ILE A 77 -2.56 10.26 29.04
C ILE A 77 -2.81 11.75 29.26
N ILE A 78 -1.86 12.59 28.84
CA ILE A 78 -1.92 14.05 28.94
C ILE A 78 -2.25 14.57 27.53
N THR A 79 -3.45 15.09 27.38
CA THR A 79 -4.01 15.59 26.12
C THR A 79 -3.81 17.09 25.97
N HIS A 80 -4.03 17.62 24.72
CA HIS A 80 -3.95 19.05 24.40
C HIS A 80 -2.59 19.68 24.79
N VAL A 81 -1.50 18.91 24.59
CA VAL A 81 -0.15 19.39 24.88
C VAL A 81 0.76 19.31 23.65
N ARG A 82 1.54 20.35 23.46
CA ARG A 82 2.59 20.38 22.44
C ARG A 82 3.95 20.20 23.09
N VAL A 83 4.64 19.15 22.73
CA VAL A 83 6.05 18.98 23.15
C VAL A 83 6.89 20.04 22.45
N THR A 84 7.61 20.84 23.22
CA THR A 84 8.44 21.94 22.72
C THR A 84 9.94 21.63 22.81
N GLY A 85 10.35 20.65 23.65
CA GLY A 85 11.75 20.26 23.77
C GLY A 85 11.94 18.89 24.43
N ILE A 86 12.98 18.21 23.97
CA ILE A 86 13.57 17.05 24.65
C ILE A 86 14.94 17.49 25.13
N LEU A 87 15.21 17.34 26.44
CA LEU A 87 16.46 17.68 27.09
C LEU A 87 17.16 16.39 27.55
N PRO A 88 17.95 15.73 26.71
CA PRO A 88 18.51 14.40 27.00
C PRO A 88 19.42 14.38 28.22
N LEU A 89 20.26 15.41 28.39
CA LEU A 89 21.19 15.50 29.53
C LEU A 89 20.48 15.65 30.87
N GLU A 90 19.32 16.32 30.91
CA GLU A 90 18.49 16.48 32.08
C GLU A 90 17.47 15.36 32.26
N ARG A 91 17.30 14.51 31.21
CA ARG A 91 16.24 13.50 31.13
C ARG A 91 14.86 14.10 31.34
N LYS A 92 14.56 15.19 30.61
CA LYS A 92 13.28 15.90 30.68
C LYS A 92 12.67 16.09 29.31
N VAL A 93 11.35 16.07 29.27
CA VAL A 93 10.54 16.50 28.13
C VAL A 93 9.79 17.77 28.55
N VAL A 94 9.94 18.83 27.77
CA VAL A 94 9.25 20.10 27.97
C VAL A 94 8.06 20.17 27.02
N PHE A 95 6.91 20.60 27.52
CA PHE A 95 5.69 20.72 26.74
C PHE A 95 4.85 21.94 27.19
N GLU A 96 3.99 22.41 26.35
CA GLU A 96 3.06 23.52 26.58
C GLU A 96 1.63 23.04 26.44
N GLY A 97 0.76 23.45 27.36
CA GLY A 97 -0.68 23.29 27.24
C GLY A 97 -1.22 24.17 26.10
N LEU A 98 -1.96 23.59 25.17
CA LEU A 98 -2.47 24.31 23.99
C LEU A 98 -3.55 25.34 24.34
N GLU A 99 -4.28 25.14 25.44
CA GLU A 99 -5.33 26.04 25.88
C GLU A 99 -4.80 27.16 26.79
N GLU A 100 -3.89 26.84 27.71
CA GLU A 100 -3.42 27.75 28.75
C GLU A 100 -2.08 28.41 28.43
N GLY A 101 -1.34 27.90 27.45
CA GLY A 101 0.01 28.36 27.11
C GLY A 101 1.04 28.15 28.22
N SER A 102 0.68 27.38 29.25
CA SER A 102 1.56 27.08 30.39
C SER A 102 2.65 26.09 29.98
N SER A 103 3.91 26.43 30.24
CA SER A 103 5.04 25.51 30.01
C SER A 103 5.23 24.60 31.23
N SER A 104 5.38 23.31 30.97
CA SER A 104 5.59 22.27 31.98
C SER A 104 6.70 21.32 31.53
N ALA A 105 7.23 20.55 32.47
CA ALA A 105 8.24 19.54 32.15
C ALA A 105 7.98 18.25 32.91
N VAL A 106 8.28 17.12 32.28
CA VAL A 106 8.21 15.78 32.86
C VAL A 106 9.58 15.11 32.77
N GLU A 107 10.01 14.48 33.85
CA GLU A 107 11.25 13.71 33.90
C GLU A 107 11.01 12.27 33.44
N TYR A 108 12.01 11.67 32.78
CA TYR A 108 11.95 10.28 32.33
C TYR A 108 13.21 9.49 32.64
N ASP A 109 13.07 8.20 32.85
CA ASP A 109 14.16 7.23 32.87
C ASP A 109 14.29 6.54 31.53
N ARG A 110 13.17 6.42 30.79
CA ARG A 110 13.06 5.98 29.40
C ARG A 110 12.11 6.90 28.62
N LEU A 111 12.47 7.21 27.38
CA LEU A 111 11.65 8.00 26.45
C LEU A 111 11.33 7.18 25.22
N LEU A 112 10.08 7.18 24.79
CA LEU A 112 9.64 6.58 23.54
C LEU A 112 9.06 7.65 22.61
N ILE A 113 9.60 7.76 21.40
CA ILE A 113 9.11 8.68 20.38
C ILE A 113 8.23 7.89 19.41
N ALA A 114 6.95 8.24 19.33
CA ALA A 114 5.93 7.68 18.46
C ALA A 114 5.15 8.82 17.78
N ALA A 115 5.89 9.75 17.17
CA ALA A 115 5.37 11.01 16.65
C ALA A 115 4.79 10.91 15.21
N GLY A 116 4.83 9.74 14.61
CA GLY A 116 4.18 9.43 13.34
C GLY A 116 4.64 10.24 12.14
N LEU A 117 3.69 10.49 11.24
CA LEU A 117 3.85 11.25 10.01
C LEU A 117 3.11 12.58 10.11
N VAL A 118 3.65 13.58 9.42
CA VAL A 118 2.97 14.86 9.21
C VAL A 118 2.82 15.12 7.70
N PRO A 119 1.73 15.78 7.28
CA PRO A 119 1.57 16.17 5.88
C PRO A 119 2.65 17.18 5.50
N THR A 120 3.17 17.05 4.29
CA THR A 120 3.93 18.12 3.65
C THR A 120 2.95 19.05 2.99
N VAL A 121 2.78 20.25 3.55
CA VAL A 121 1.89 21.27 2.96
C VAL A 121 2.54 21.79 1.68
N PRO A 122 1.90 21.61 0.50
CA PRO A 122 2.51 22.07 -0.75
C PRO A 122 2.39 23.59 -0.91
N GLU A 123 3.27 24.15 -1.72
CA GLU A 123 3.18 25.54 -2.15
C GLU A 123 2.17 25.66 -3.33
N VAL A 124 0.88 25.55 -3.01
CA VAL A 124 -0.23 25.67 -3.96
C VAL A 124 -1.10 26.84 -3.54
N GLU A 125 -1.42 27.72 -4.48
CA GLU A 125 -2.32 28.84 -4.23
C GLU A 125 -3.69 28.34 -3.79
N GLY A 126 -4.24 28.91 -2.70
CA GLY A 126 -5.53 28.52 -2.14
C GLY A 126 -5.48 27.29 -1.21
N ILE A 127 -4.32 26.72 -0.88
CA ILE A 127 -4.20 25.51 -0.02
C ILE A 127 -4.80 25.71 1.39
N ASN A 128 -4.93 26.95 1.86
CA ASN A 128 -5.51 27.32 3.16
C ASN A 128 -6.99 27.70 3.09
N LEU A 129 -7.66 27.49 1.97
CA LEU A 129 -9.11 27.74 1.83
C LEU A 129 -9.91 26.78 2.74
N GLY A 130 -11.09 27.22 3.14
CA GLY A 130 -12.05 26.36 3.82
C GLY A 130 -12.42 25.15 2.98
N ASN A 131 -12.72 24.02 3.62
CA ASN A 131 -12.99 22.73 2.98
C ASN A 131 -11.81 22.14 2.19
N VAL A 132 -10.57 22.59 2.46
CA VAL A 132 -9.34 21.91 2.06
C VAL A 132 -8.78 21.18 3.27
N VAL A 133 -8.71 19.85 3.22
CA VAL A 133 -8.46 18.98 4.36
C VAL A 133 -7.29 18.04 4.07
N PHE A 134 -6.37 17.87 5.03
CA PHE A 134 -5.27 16.90 4.95
C PHE A 134 -5.60 15.54 5.57
N LEU A 135 -6.82 15.36 6.06
CA LEU A 135 -7.34 14.15 6.71
C LEU A 135 -6.37 13.61 7.77
N GLY A 136 -6.18 14.39 8.83
CA GLY A 136 -5.24 14.08 9.91
C GLY A 136 -5.90 13.84 11.26
N SER A 137 -7.20 14.15 11.42
CA SER A 137 -7.89 14.11 12.71
C SER A 137 -9.35 13.63 12.62
N LEU A 138 -9.92 13.25 13.77
CA LEU A 138 -11.34 12.95 13.87
C LEU A 138 -12.23 14.18 13.61
N ASN A 139 -11.73 15.37 13.95
CA ASN A 139 -12.47 16.61 13.67
C ASN A 139 -12.65 16.82 12.16
N ASP A 140 -11.66 16.44 11.33
CA ASP A 140 -11.79 16.47 9.87
C ASP A 140 -12.90 15.52 9.41
N VAL A 141 -12.95 14.32 9.98
CA VAL A 141 -14.00 13.32 9.65
C VAL A 141 -15.39 13.87 9.98
N MET A 142 -15.56 14.48 11.17
CA MET A 142 -16.85 15.05 11.58
C MET A 142 -17.30 16.17 10.67
N ALA A 143 -16.41 17.12 10.38
CA ALA A 143 -16.73 18.22 9.48
C ALA A 143 -17.17 17.73 8.10
N ILE A 144 -16.49 16.68 7.56
CA ILE A 144 -16.86 16.04 6.31
C ILE A 144 -18.23 15.36 6.42
N GLN A 145 -18.47 14.58 7.48
CA GLN A 145 -19.75 13.89 7.68
C GLN A 145 -20.91 14.87 7.80
N GLU A 146 -20.75 15.94 8.58
CA GLU A 146 -21.76 17.01 8.75
C GLU A 146 -22.02 17.73 7.43
N GLY A 147 -20.98 18.08 6.69
CA GLY A 147 -21.11 18.73 5.38
C GLY A 147 -21.83 17.85 4.35
N ILE A 148 -21.58 16.54 4.34
CA ILE A 148 -22.32 15.60 3.49
C ILE A 148 -23.78 15.49 3.94
N LYS A 149 -24.05 15.34 5.25
CA LYS A 149 -25.39 15.25 5.81
C LYS A 149 -26.22 16.50 5.56
N ALA A 150 -25.61 17.68 5.65
CA ALA A 150 -26.23 18.96 5.36
C ALA A 150 -26.44 19.22 3.85
N GLY A 151 -25.94 18.33 2.96
CA GLY A 151 -26.01 18.50 1.51
C GLY A 151 -25.10 19.61 0.97
N GLN A 152 -24.12 20.05 1.75
CA GLN A 152 -23.13 21.06 1.37
C GLN A 152 -21.99 20.46 0.56
N ILE A 153 -21.60 19.20 0.85
CA ILE A 153 -20.57 18.45 0.12
C ILE A 153 -21.25 17.46 -0.83
N LYS A 154 -21.21 17.73 -2.13
CA LYS A 154 -21.74 16.89 -3.21
C LYS A 154 -20.66 16.47 -4.19
N LYS A 155 -19.58 17.26 -4.30
CA LYS A 155 -18.44 17.03 -5.18
C LYS A 155 -17.16 17.13 -4.38
N ALA A 156 -16.33 16.12 -4.48
CA ALA A 156 -15.03 16.13 -3.82
C ALA A 156 -13.91 15.82 -4.80
N VAL A 157 -12.80 16.52 -4.65
CA VAL A 157 -11.54 16.22 -5.31
C VAL A 157 -10.60 15.62 -4.27
N VAL A 158 -10.13 14.40 -4.54
CA VAL A 158 -9.10 13.73 -3.74
C VAL A 158 -7.77 13.87 -4.48
N VAL A 159 -6.79 14.49 -3.84
CA VAL A 159 -5.47 14.74 -4.42
C VAL A 159 -4.46 13.74 -3.85
N GLY A 160 -3.85 12.95 -4.73
CA GLY A 160 -2.96 11.84 -4.38
C GLY A 160 -3.68 10.49 -4.44
N ALA A 161 -3.27 9.64 -5.38
CA ALA A 161 -3.91 8.35 -5.67
C ALA A 161 -3.12 7.14 -5.16
N GLY A 162 -2.37 7.29 -4.07
CA GLY A 162 -1.85 6.16 -3.30
C GLY A 162 -3.00 5.38 -2.63
N MET A 163 -2.68 4.32 -1.90
CA MET A 163 -3.70 3.47 -1.25
C MET A 163 -4.69 4.27 -0.38
N ALA A 164 -4.20 5.28 0.35
CA ALA A 164 -5.07 6.14 1.17
C ALA A 164 -6.06 6.95 0.31
N GLY A 165 -5.60 7.48 -0.85
CA GLY A 165 -6.43 8.23 -1.78
C GLY A 165 -7.52 7.38 -2.40
N VAL A 166 -7.18 6.19 -2.86
CA VAL A 166 -8.13 5.21 -3.42
C VAL A 166 -9.20 4.84 -2.40
N TYR A 167 -8.81 4.56 -1.15
CA TYR A 167 -9.76 4.21 -0.10
C TYR A 167 -10.65 5.39 0.32
N THR A 168 -10.08 6.59 0.41
CA THR A 168 -10.85 7.82 0.70
C THR A 168 -11.85 8.12 -0.42
N ALA A 169 -11.44 7.93 -1.69
CA ALA A 169 -12.34 8.08 -2.83
C ALA A 169 -13.53 7.10 -2.75
N GLU A 170 -13.30 5.84 -2.38
CA GLU A 170 -14.39 4.88 -2.14
C GLU A 170 -15.30 5.34 -1.00
N SER A 171 -14.71 5.80 0.11
CA SER A 171 -15.46 6.21 1.31
C SER A 171 -16.43 7.36 0.99
N LEU A 172 -15.99 8.35 0.24
CA LEU A 172 -16.82 9.45 -0.23
C LEU A 172 -17.88 8.98 -1.25
N TRP A 173 -17.46 8.14 -2.22
CA TRP A 173 -18.36 7.58 -3.23
C TRP A 173 -19.50 6.79 -2.59
N LYS A 174 -19.24 5.96 -1.59
CA LYS A 174 -20.27 5.22 -0.84
C LYS A 174 -21.27 6.13 -0.11
N ARG A 175 -20.86 7.36 0.20
CA ARG A 175 -21.73 8.40 0.78
C ARG A 175 -22.50 9.19 -0.28
N GLY A 176 -22.41 8.82 -1.56
CA GLY A 176 -23.10 9.47 -2.66
C GLY A 176 -22.45 10.77 -3.15
N VAL A 177 -21.22 11.06 -2.73
CA VAL A 177 -20.44 12.21 -3.22
C VAL A 177 -19.87 11.88 -4.60
N LYS A 178 -19.96 12.81 -5.55
CA LYS A 178 -19.28 12.71 -6.84
C LYS A 178 -17.78 12.96 -6.61
N VAL A 179 -16.95 11.97 -6.91
CA VAL A 179 -15.51 11.99 -6.62
C VAL A 179 -14.70 12.09 -7.90
N THR A 180 -13.74 13.02 -7.93
CA THR A 180 -12.63 13.07 -8.88
C THR A 180 -11.33 12.80 -8.12
N LEU A 181 -10.59 11.78 -8.52
CA LEU A 181 -9.27 11.43 -7.98
C LEU A 181 -8.19 11.99 -8.91
N VAL A 182 -7.29 12.81 -8.37
CA VAL A 182 -6.22 13.47 -9.14
C VAL A 182 -4.87 12.96 -8.65
N GLU A 183 -4.01 12.56 -9.61
CA GLU A 183 -2.68 12.03 -9.34
C GLU A 183 -1.65 12.67 -10.29
N LYS A 184 -0.58 13.22 -9.72
CA LYS A 184 0.53 13.84 -10.49
C LYS A 184 1.38 12.83 -11.24
N GLY A 185 1.44 11.60 -10.74
CA GLY A 185 2.17 10.49 -11.37
C GLY A 185 1.41 9.88 -12.56
N PRO A 186 2.06 9.02 -13.34
CA PRO A 186 1.48 8.44 -14.54
C PRO A 186 0.41 7.37 -14.25
N GLN A 187 0.24 6.97 -12.99
CA GLN A 187 -0.69 5.93 -12.56
C GLN A 187 -1.22 6.19 -11.15
N ILE A 188 -2.35 5.59 -10.82
CA ILE A 188 -2.78 5.42 -9.42
C ILE A 188 -1.96 4.34 -8.74
N LEU A 189 -2.02 4.25 -7.40
CA LEU A 189 -1.35 3.22 -6.61
C LEU A 189 0.12 3.03 -7.00
N PRO A 190 0.98 4.06 -6.82
CA PRO A 190 2.40 3.98 -7.18
C PRO A 190 3.14 2.85 -6.45
N GLU A 191 2.53 2.27 -5.43
CA GLU A 191 3.04 1.10 -4.71
C GLU A 191 2.94 -0.20 -5.53
N LEU A 192 2.08 -0.24 -6.56
CA LEU A 192 1.90 -1.38 -7.47
C LEU A 192 2.56 -1.11 -8.82
N ASP A 193 2.86 -2.16 -9.56
CA ASP A 193 3.21 -2.01 -10.97
C ASP A 193 1.98 -1.62 -11.80
N MET A 194 2.19 -0.89 -12.90
CA MET A 194 1.12 -0.21 -13.62
C MET A 194 0.01 -1.16 -14.12
N GLU A 195 0.35 -2.34 -14.63
CA GLU A 195 -0.65 -3.31 -15.08
C GLU A 195 -1.55 -3.83 -13.94
N MET A 196 -1.03 -3.85 -12.72
CA MET A 196 -1.81 -4.21 -11.52
C MET A 196 -2.68 -3.04 -11.06
N ALA A 197 -2.13 -1.83 -11.08
CA ALA A 197 -2.84 -0.61 -10.71
C ALA A 197 -4.01 -0.30 -11.67
N GLU A 198 -3.83 -0.58 -12.97
CA GLU A 198 -4.85 -0.33 -13.99
C GLU A 198 -6.13 -1.17 -13.78
N LEU A 199 -6.03 -2.37 -13.21
CA LEU A 199 -7.21 -3.15 -12.82
C LEU A 199 -8.10 -2.38 -11.83
N VAL A 200 -7.46 -1.71 -10.89
CA VAL A 200 -8.16 -0.92 -9.87
C VAL A 200 -8.76 0.34 -10.49
N LYS A 201 -7.99 1.05 -11.33
CA LYS A 201 -8.46 2.24 -12.05
C LYS A 201 -9.70 1.92 -12.90
N LYS A 202 -9.65 0.84 -13.71
CA LYS A 202 -10.80 0.38 -14.51
C LYS A 202 -12.03 0.12 -13.64
N GLN A 203 -11.85 -0.48 -12.47
CA GLN A 203 -12.95 -0.73 -11.54
C GLN A 203 -13.51 0.57 -10.94
N MET A 204 -12.65 1.52 -10.57
CA MET A 204 -13.08 2.84 -10.06
C MET A 204 -13.90 3.60 -11.11
N VAL A 205 -13.42 3.63 -12.36
CA VAL A 205 -14.12 4.28 -13.49
C VAL A 205 -15.47 3.61 -13.73
N ARG A 206 -15.55 2.26 -13.72
CA ARG A 206 -16.83 1.52 -13.82
C ARG A 206 -17.82 1.88 -12.72
N LYS A 207 -17.33 2.23 -11.53
CA LYS A 207 -18.15 2.68 -10.39
C LYS A 207 -18.51 4.18 -10.49
N GLY A 208 -18.04 4.91 -11.50
CA GLY A 208 -18.35 6.31 -11.74
C GLY A 208 -17.44 7.31 -11.02
N VAL A 209 -16.27 6.87 -10.54
CA VAL A 209 -15.22 7.76 -10.07
C VAL A 209 -14.43 8.27 -11.27
N GLU A 210 -14.25 9.57 -11.37
CA GLU A 210 -13.37 10.18 -12.35
C GLU A 210 -11.92 10.08 -11.87
N VAL A 211 -11.00 9.58 -12.70
CA VAL A 211 -9.60 9.36 -12.33
C VAL A 211 -8.71 10.07 -13.34
N LEU A 212 -7.99 11.08 -12.87
CA LEU A 212 -7.04 11.87 -13.66
C LEU A 212 -5.61 11.55 -13.19
N VAL A 213 -4.81 11.01 -14.09
CA VAL A 213 -3.38 10.71 -13.84
C VAL A 213 -2.51 11.59 -14.71
N GLY A 214 -1.27 11.86 -14.27
CA GLY A 214 -0.38 12.83 -14.92
C GLY A 214 -0.79 14.29 -14.67
N GLU A 215 -1.73 14.52 -13.77
CA GLU A 215 -2.33 15.82 -13.49
C GLU A 215 -1.88 16.38 -12.13
N LYS A 216 -1.19 17.51 -12.15
CA LYS A 216 -0.76 18.21 -10.94
C LYS A 216 -1.75 19.32 -10.62
N VAL A 217 -2.17 19.43 -9.37
CA VAL A 217 -2.95 20.60 -8.91
C VAL A 217 -2.06 21.84 -8.92
N LEU A 218 -2.52 22.88 -9.60
CA LEU A 218 -1.82 24.17 -9.77
C LEU A 218 -2.32 25.21 -8.77
N SER A 219 -3.64 25.31 -8.60
CA SER A 219 -4.27 26.25 -7.68
C SER A 219 -5.65 25.79 -7.24
N LEU A 220 -6.11 26.33 -6.13
CA LEU A 220 -7.45 26.16 -5.58
C LEU A 220 -8.13 27.52 -5.57
N ILE A 221 -9.36 27.61 -6.04
CA ILE A 221 -10.12 28.84 -6.11
C ILE A 221 -11.21 28.82 -5.05
N GLY A 222 -11.29 29.91 -4.28
CA GLY A 222 -12.26 30.09 -3.22
C GLY A 222 -13.44 30.97 -3.61
N ASN A 223 -14.56 30.81 -2.91
CA ASN A 223 -15.72 31.73 -2.98
C ASN A 223 -15.53 32.95 -2.05
N ALA A 224 -16.51 33.84 -2.04
CA ALA A 224 -16.48 35.02 -1.18
C ALA A 224 -16.47 34.72 0.34
N LYS A 225 -16.78 33.50 0.75
CA LYS A 225 -16.69 33.02 2.15
C LYS A 225 -15.35 32.43 2.50
N GLY A 226 -14.46 32.23 1.51
CA GLY A 226 -13.17 31.62 1.68
C GLY A 226 -13.17 30.08 1.56
N ASP A 227 -14.29 29.45 1.15
CA ASP A 227 -14.36 27.99 0.92
C ASP A 227 -13.97 27.66 -0.51
N VAL A 228 -13.31 26.50 -0.73
CA VAL A 228 -12.95 26.02 -2.05
C VAL A 228 -14.18 25.78 -2.93
N VAL A 229 -14.09 26.12 -4.21
CA VAL A 229 -15.13 25.87 -5.21
C VAL A 229 -14.60 25.25 -6.49
N GLU A 230 -13.31 25.40 -6.78
CA GLU A 230 -12.67 24.82 -7.96
C GLU A 230 -11.23 24.40 -7.66
N VAL A 231 -10.81 23.34 -8.34
CA VAL A 231 -9.41 22.85 -8.39
C VAL A 231 -8.92 22.97 -9.82
N HIS A 232 -7.83 23.69 -10.04
CA HIS A 232 -7.22 23.87 -11.36
C HIS A 232 -6.03 22.97 -11.54
N THR A 233 -6.02 22.23 -12.64
CA THR A 233 -4.90 21.44 -13.15
C THR A 233 -4.47 21.97 -14.52
N PRO A 234 -3.42 21.47 -15.17
CA PRO A 234 -3.03 21.93 -16.51
C PRO A 234 -4.12 21.80 -17.57
N GLU A 235 -4.94 20.75 -17.48
CA GLU A 235 -5.92 20.42 -18.52
C GLU A 235 -7.38 20.56 -18.05
N HIS A 236 -7.63 20.65 -16.73
CA HIS A 236 -9.00 20.63 -16.19
C HIS A 236 -9.26 21.74 -15.15
N ILE A 237 -10.51 22.18 -15.10
CA ILE A 237 -11.09 22.97 -14.01
C ILE A 237 -12.17 22.10 -13.36
N LEU A 238 -11.91 21.66 -12.14
CA LEU A 238 -12.72 20.68 -11.43
C LEU A 238 -13.56 21.39 -10.35
N PRO A 239 -14.88 21.36 -10.42
CA PRO A 239 -15.72 21.91 -9.36
C PRO A 239 -15.62 21.04 -8.10
N ALA A 240 -15.41 21.66 -6.94
CA ALA A 240 -15.22 20.98 -5.66
C ALA A 240 -15.88 21.72 -4.50
N ASP A 241 -16.68 21.00 -3.71
CA ASP A 241 -17.19 21.46 -2.42
C ASP A 241 -16.24 21.04 -1.27
N LEU A 242 -15.35 20.08 -1.54
CA LEU A 242 -14.35 19.54 -0.63
C LEU A 242 -13.10 19.12 -1.42
N VAL A 243 -11.94 19.45 -0.89
CA VAL A 243 -10.65 18.92 -1.37
C VAL A 243 -10.00 18.13 -0.23
N ILE A 244 -9.65 16.85 -0.47
CA ILE A 244 -8.86 16.06 0.47
C ILE A 244 -7.48 15.86 -0.12
N TRP A 245 -6.46 16.43 0.57
CA TRP A 245 -5.07 16.36 0.13
C TRP A 245 -4.33 15.22 0.83
N LEU A 246 -3.93 14.20 0.07
CA LEU A 246 -3.31 12.98 0.58
C LEU A 246 -1.91 12.72 0.01
N GLU A 247 -1.37 13.67 -0.74
CA GLU A 247 0.02 13.60 -1.21
C GLU A 247 1.01 13.87 -0.07
N ASP A 248 2.22 13.38 -0.29
CA ASP A 248 3.46 13.73 0.41
C ASP A 248 3.35 13.85 1.96
N MET A 249 3.57 12.72 2.61
CA MET A 249 3.78 12.65 4.06
C MET A 249 5.28 12.61 4.36
N ARG A 250 5.67 13.14 5.51
CA ARG A 250 7.03 13.01 6.01
C ARG A 250 7.06 12.58 7.49
N PRO A 251 8.10 11.88 7.93
CA PRO A 251 8.26 11.55 9.34
C PRO A 251 8.31 12.81 10.22
N SER A 252 7.65 12.75 11.36
CA SER A 252 7.65 13.82 12.36
C SER A 252 8.92 13.74 13.22
N VAL A 253 10.01 14.35 12.74
CA VAL A 253 11.35 14.20 13.32
C VAL A 253 11.97 15.48 13.87
N GLU A 254 11.29 16.61 13.72
CA GLU A 254 11.88 17.93 14.05
C GLU A 254 12.28 18.04 15.52
N MET A 255 11.47 17.49 16.42
CA MET A 255 11.77 17.48 17.85
C MET A 255 12.98 16.60 18.18
N ALA A 256 13.04 15.42 17.57
CA ALA A 256 14.17 14.51 17.72
C ALA A 256 15.47 15.15 17.20
N ARG A 257 15.42 15.79 16.04
CA ARG A 257 16.56 16.50 15.43
C ARG A 257 17.11 17.60 16.35
N LYS A 258 16.20 18.42 16.93
CA LYS A 258 16.59 19.48 17.87
C LYS A 258 17.25 18.94 19.14
N ALA A 259 16.89 17.72 19.55
CA ALA A 259 17.46 17.03 20.70
C ALA A 259 18.81 16.32 20.40
N GLY A 260 19.35 16.42 19.19
CA GLY A 260 20.59 15.76 18.77
C GLY A 260 20.42 14.28 18.45
N ILE A 261 19.17 13.83 18.22
CA ILE A 261 18.88 12.47 17.76
C ILE A 261 19.13 12.40 16.26
N ILE A 262 19.83 11.36 15.82
CA ILE A 262 20.21 11.18 14.41
C ILE A 262 18.97 10.85 13.58
N ILE A 263 18.83 11.59 12.47
CA ILE A 263 17.85 11.31 11.43
C ILE A 263 18.59 10.58 10.32
N GLY A 264 18.17 9.35 10.04
CA GLY A 264 18.82 8.48 9.07
C GLY A 264 18.49 8.81 7.61
N ALA A 265 19.07 8.04 6.70
CA ALA A 265 18.95 8.27 5.26
C ALA A 265 17.51 8.16 4.71
N SER A 266 16.61 7.47 5.41
CA SER A 266 15.18 7.39 5.06
C SER A 266 14.39 8.66 5.44
N GLY A 267 15.02 9.64 6.10
CA GLY A 267 14.36 10.81 6.66
C GLY A 267 13.65 10.57 8.00
N ALA A 268 13.66 9.34 8.51
CA ALA A 268 13.11 8.95 9.81
C ALA A 268 14.20 8.85 10.89
N ILE A 269 13.80 8.74 12.16
CA ILE A 269 14.72 8.60 13.29
C ILE A 269 15.51 7.30 13.13
N GLU A 270 16.83 7.40 13.17
CA GLU A 270 17.71 6.22 13.15
C GLU A 270 17.63 5.48 14.49
N VAL A 271 17.43 4.18 14.41
CA VAL A 271 17.39 3.27 15.55
C VAL A 271 18.22 2.03 15.28
N ASP A 272 18.77 1.47 16.34
CA ASP A 272 19.50 0.21 16.28
C ASP A 272 18.57 -1.03 16.34
N GLN A 273 19.16 -2.20 16.48
CA GLN A 273 18.42 -3.46 16.58
C GLN A 273 17.52 -3.58 17.82
N TYR A 274 17.75 -2.74 18.82
CA TYR A 274 16.96 -2.65 20.06
C TYR A 274 15.85 -1.62 19.96
N MET A 275 15.69 -0.94 18.82
CA MET A 275 14.84 0.24 18.59
C MET A 275 15.28 1.45 19.43
N GLU A 276 16.54 1.48 19.92
CA GLU A 276 17.12 2.60 20.64
C GLU A 276 17.80 3.55 19.66
N THR A 277 17.71 4.86 19.94
CA THR A 277 18.37 5.90 19.14
C THR A 277 19.86 6.00 19.53
N ASN A 278 20.60 6.92 18.88
CA ASN A 278 21.96 7.26 19.29
C ASN A 278 22.06 7.86 20.72
N VAL A 279 20.93 8.21 21.33
CA VAL A 279 20.87 8.75 22.70
C VAL A 279 20.36 7.66 23.66
N PRO A 280 21.20 7.17 24.59
CA PRO A 280 20.82 6.08 25.49
C PRO A 280 19.55 6.35 26.30
N GLY A 281 18.64 5.38 26.32
CA GLY A 281 17.35 5.45 26.98
C GLY A 281 16.25 6.13 26.17
N ILE A 282 16.53 6.55 24.93
CA ILE A 282 15.53 7.09 23.99
C ILE A 282 15.30 6.11 22.85
N TYR A 283 14.06 5.67 22.70
CA TYR A 283 13.60 4.73 21.67
C TYR A 283 12.66 5.42 20.67
N ALA A 284 12.52 4.86 19.48
CA ALA A 284 11.53 5.34 18.52
C ALA A 284 10.79 4.18 17.84
N VAL A 285 9.50 4.36 17.57
CA VAL A 285 8.62 3.38 16.92
C VAL A 285 7.66 4.05 15.94
N GLY A 286 6.94 3.23 15.19
CA GLY A 286 5.93 3.68 14.24
C GLY A 286 6.55 4.29 12.98
N SER A 287 5.79 5.16 12.34
CA SER A 287 6.16 5.72 11.05
C SER A 287 7.28 6.78 11.12
N CYS A 288 7.60 7.29 12.31
CA CYS A 288 8.74 8.20 12.49
C CYS A 288 10.08 7.49 12.68
N ALA A 289 10.11 6.16 12.87
CA ALA A 289 11.32 5.36 13.07
C ALA A 289 11.78 4.69 11.78
N GLN A 290 13.08 4.75 11.50
CA GLN A 290 13.70 4.10 10.35
C GLN A 290 13.70 2.58 10.50
N ARG A 291 13.47 1.87 9.39
CA ARG A 291 13.59 0.41 9.33
C ARG A 291 14.59 0.02 8.24
N ILE A 292 15.03 -1.21 8.26
CA ILE A 292 15.90 -1.77 7.22
C ILE A 292 15.06 -2.66 6.29
N HIS A 293 15.14 -2.45 4.99
CA HIS A 293 14.45 -3.26 4.01
C HIS A 293 15.10 -4.65 3.91
N HIS A 294 14.32 -5.73 4.03
CA HIS A 294 14.82 -7.10 4.11
C HIS A 294 15.60 -7.57 2.87
N ILE A 295 15.20 -7.12 1.69
CA ILE A 295 15.84 -7.54 0.43
C ILE A 295 17.08 -6.74 0.12
N THR A 296 17.00 -5.39 0.26
CA THR A 296 18.06 -4.47 -0.18
C THR A 296 19.06 -4.13 0.91
N GLY A 297 18.73 -4.37 2.19
CA GLY A 297 19.53 -3.93 3.33
C GLY A 297 19.56 -2.40 3.51
N LYS A 298 18.81 -1.65 2.71
CA LYS A 298 18.77 -0.18 2.78
C LYS A 298 17.76 0.32 3.80
N PRO A 299 18.02 1.50 4.39
CA PRO A 299 17.06 2.15 5.29
C PRO A 299 15.80 2.60 4.55
N VAL A 300 14.65 2.39 5.17
CA VAL A 300 13.33 2.76 4.66
C VAL A 300 12.48 3.41 5.73
N CYS A 301 11.61 4.32 5.33
CA CYS A 301 10.51 4.82 6.13
C CYS A 301 9.23 4.06 5.75
N LEU A 302 8.45 3.64 6.73
CA LEU A 302 7.23 2.87 6.50
C LEU A 302 5.99 3.75 6.68
N TYR A 303 5.24 3.92 5.62
CA TYR A 303 3.90 4.53 5.65
C TYR A 303 2.87 3.44 5.98
N ARG A 304 2.92 2.89 7.21
CA ARG A 304 2.16 1.71 7.57
C ARG A 304 0.69 2.00 7.90
N GLN A 305 -0.13 1.00 7.59
CA GLN A 305 -1.55 0.95 7.94
C GLN A 305 -1.80 0.24 9.28
N ALA A 306 -0.88 -0.61 9.70
CA ALA A 306 -1.03 -1.47 10.86
C ALA A 306 0.19 -1.43 11.77
N VAL A 307 -0.07 -1.70 13.03
CA VAL A 307 0.92 -1.86 14.10
C VAL A 307 1.95 -2.95 13.75
N ASP A 308 3.23 -2.68 13.99
CA ASP A 308 4.29 -3.67 13.86
C ASP A 308 4.49 -4.45 15.17
N ASP A 309 3.80 -5.57 15.30
CA ASP A 309 3.82 -6.39 16.52
C ASP A 309 5.24 -6.83 16.93
N ALA A 310 6.10 -7.12 15.95
CA ALA A 310 7.49 -7.50 16.22
C ALA A 310 8.29 -6.33 16.83
N VAL A 311 8.10 -5.12 16.29
CA VAL A 311 8.71 -3.90 16.83
C VAL A 311 8.19 -3.60 18.23
N LEU A 312 6.87 -3.66 18.42
CA LEU A 312 6.27 -3.41 19.73
C LEU A 312 6.80 -4.37 20.78
N LYS A 313 6.96 -5.65 20.44
CA LYS A 313 7.55 -6.63 21.35
C LYS A 313 8.97 -6.22 21.73
N VAL A 314 9.83 -5.99 20.74
CA VAL A 314 11.24 -5.65 20.97
C VAL A 314 11.38 -4.38 21.81
N VAL A 315 10.69 -3.29 21.45
CA VAL A 315 10.84 -2.02 22.17
C VAL A 315 10.28 -2.09 23.59
N SER A 316 9.15 -2.77 23.80
CA SER A 316 8.56 -2.88 25.14
C SER A 316 9.42 -3.71 26.09
N GLU A 317 9.98 -4.84 25.66
CA GLU A 317 10.92 -5.63 26.45
C GLU A 317 12.19 -4.83 26.79
N ASN A 318 12.74 -4.07 25.83
CA ASN A 318 13.94 -3.27 26.03
C ASN A 318 13.69 -2.07 26.97
N ILE A 319 12.55 -1.43 26.89
CA ILE A 319 12.14 -0.40 27.84
C ILE A 319 12.00 -0.98 29.26
N ALA A 320 11.37 -2.15 29.38
CA ALA A 320 11.09 -2.78 30.68
C ALA A 320 12.35 -3.32 31.38
N SER A 321 13.22 -4.01 30.62
CA SER A 321 14.29 -4.84 31.18
C SER A 321 15.71 -4.39 30.81
N GLY A 322 15.84 -3.40 29.89
CA GLY A 322 17.09 -3.04 29.24
C GLY A 322 17.29 -3.83 27.94
N ASN A 323 18.25 -3.42 27.12
CA ASN A 323 18.44 -3.92 25.75
C ASN A 323 18.81 -5.41 25.71
N SER A 324 17.80 -6.27 25.73
CA SER A 324 17.91 -7.73 25.77
C SER A 324 17.23 -8.43 24.59
N CYS A 325 16.30 -7.74 23.90
CA CYS A 325 15.58 -8.28 22.76
C CYS A 325 15.96 -7.53 21.47
N THR A 326 16.26 -8.26 20.41
CA THR A 326 16.72 -7.67 19.14
C THR A 326 15.73 -7.90 18.01
N LEU A 327 15.62 -6.92 17.10
CA LEU A 327 14.91 -7.04 15.85
C LEU A 327 15.87 -7.53 14.77
N GLU A 328 15.90 -8.83 14.56
CA GLU A 328 16.89 -9.47 13.68
C GLU A 328 16.59 -9.33 12.19
N LYS A 329 15.31 -9.15 11.82
CA LYS A 329 14.90 -9.16 10.41
C LYS A 329 14.46 -7.77 9.96
N GLY A 330 14.85 -7.44 8.73
CA GLY A 330 14.32 -6.28 8.02
C GLY A 330 12.85 -6.43 7.66
N VAL A 331 12.26 -5.38 7.11
CA VAL A 331 10.86 -5.34 6.67
C VAL A 331 10.75 -5.60 5.18
N LEU A 332 9.67 -6.27 4.76
CA LEU A 332 9.34 -6.51 3.36
C LEU A 332 8.40 -5.44 2.78
N CYS A 333 8.04 -4.43 3.54
CA CYS A 333 7.09 -3.38 3.17
C CYS A 333 5.74 -3.97 2.71
N THR A 334 5.29 -5.02 3.41
CA THR A 334 4.00 -5.67 3.13
C THR A 334 2.84 -4.74 3.46
N MET A 335 1.89 -4.64 2.55
CA MET A 335 0.69 -3.81 2.71
C MET A 335 -0.49 -4.40 1.96
N SER A 336 -1.69 -4.10 2.45
CA SER A 336 -2.94 -4.51 1.82
C SER A 336 -4.05 -3.49 2.07
N ILE A 337 -5.01 -3.44 1.16
CA ILE A 337 -6.20 -2.61 1.26
C ILE A 337 -7.34 -3.28 0.48
N GLN A 338 -8.56 -3.02 0.90
CA GLN A 338 -9.76 -3.37 0.14
C GLN A 338 -10.50 -2.10 -0.24
N ALA A 339 -10.72 -1.89 -1.52
CA ALA A 339 -11.51 -0.79 -2.04
C ALA A 339 -12.17 -1.16 -3.37
N PHE A 340 -13.34 -0.58 -3.63
CA PHE A 340 -14.13 -0.80 -4.86
C PHE A 340 -14.39 -2.27 -5.18
N ASP A 341 -14.66 -3.08 -4.15
CA ASP A 341 -14.86 -4.53 -4.20
C ASP A 341 -13.61 -5.33 -4.60
N LEU A 342 -12.43 -4.71 -4.64
CA LEU A 342 -11.15 -5.37 -4.90
C LEU A 342 -10.28 -5.40 -3.65
N GLY A 343 -9.64 -6.55 -3.41
CA GLY A 343 -8.49 -6.66 -2.53
C GLY A 343 -7.21 -6.33 -3.30
N MET A 344 -6.35 -5.54 -2.70
CA MET A 344 -5.04 -5.16 -3.23
C MET A 344 -4.00 -5.44 -2.17
N ALA A 345 -2.96 -6.18 -2.51
CA ALA A 345 -1.89 -6.47 -1.57
C ALA A 345 -0.54 -6.60 -2.29
N ARG A 346 0.53 -6.25 -1.58
CA ARG A 346 1.91 -6.42 -2.08
C ARG A 346 2.89 -6.72 -0.95
N THR A 347 4.03 -7.32 -1.31
CA THR A 347 5.22 -7.43 -0.45
C THR A 347 6.49 -7.42 -1.29
N GLY A 348 7.60 -6.98 -0.69
CA GLY A 348 8.89 -6.85 -1.37
C GLY A 348 8.97 -5.63 -2.30
N LEU A 349 9.74 -5.74 -3.36
CA LEU A 349 10.01 -4.68 -4.32
C LEU A 349 8.97 -4.66 -5.45
N SER A 350 8.72 -3.49 -6.04
CA SER A 350 8.10 -3.38 -7.36
C SER A 350 9.12 -3.74 -8.46
N LEU A 351 8.66 -3.93 -9.69
CA LEU A 351 9.55 -4.20 -10.84
C LEU A 351 10.57 -3.06 -11.02
N GLN A 352 10.10 -1.82 -10.93
CA GLN A 352 10.97 -0.65 -11.05
C GLN A 352 12.02 -0.62 -9.92
N GLN A 353 11.59 -0.77 -8.66
CA GLN A 353 12.50 -0.80 -7.51
C GLN A 353 13.54 -1.92 -7.64
N ALA A 354 13.13 -3.12 -8.07
CA ALA A 354 14.05 -4.23 -8.22
C ALA A 354 15.09 -3.97 -9.33
N ARG A 355 14.71 -3.32 -10.43
CA ARG A 355 15.64 -2.89 -11.50
C ARG A 355 16.60 -1.79 -11.03
N GLU A 356 16.11 -0.81 -10.28
CA GLU A 356 16.93 0.26 -9.69
C GLU A 356 17.95 -0.28 -8.69
N GLU A 357 17.62 -1.38 -8.00
CA GLU A 357 18.56 -2.11 -7.13
C GLU A 357 19.54 -3.01 -7.90
N GLY A 358 19.46 -3.07 -9.24
CA GLY A 358 20.39 -3.81 -10.10
C GLY A 358 20.09 -5.30 -10.25
N TYR A 359 18.88 -5.77 -9.88
CA TYR A 359 18.49 -7.17 -10.08
C TYR A 359 18.15 -7.45 -11.55
N GLU A 360 18.51 -8.63 -12.03
CA GLU A 360 18.00 -9.19 -13.29
C GLU A 360 16.61 -9.81 -13.04
N VAL A 361 15.57 -9.01 -13.21
CA VAL A 361 14.21 -9.41 -12.83
C VAL A 361 13.55 -10.24 -13.94
N GLU A 362 13.05 -11.42 -13.58
CA GLU A 362 12.03 -12.12 -14.33
C GLU A 362 10.68 -11.93 -13.68
N THR A 363 9.62 -11.74 -14.49
CA THR A 363 8.25 -11.57 -14.01
C THR A 363 7.35 -12.69 -14.51
N ALA A 364 6.34 -13.04 -13.74
CA ALA A 364 5.25 -13.90 -14.19
C ALA A 364 3.93 -13.34 -13.67
N ILE A 365 2.93 -13.25 -14.54
CA ILE A 365 1.59 -12.79 -14.17
C ILE A 365 0.61 -13.89 -14.50
N VAL A 366 -0.23 -14.25 -13.54
CA VAL A 366 -1.35 -15.17 -13.72
C VAL A 366 -2.64 -14.53 -13.28
N SER A 367 -3.71 -14.85 -13.99
CA SER A 367 -5.07 -14.51 -13.58
C SER A 367 -5.84 -15.80 -13.32
N VAL A 368 -6.46 -15.90 -12.16
CA VAL A 368 -7.22 -17.07 -11.73
C VAL A 368 -8.56 -16.64 -11.13
N TYR A 369 -9.59 -17.43 -11.39
CA TYR A 369 -10.86 -17.23 -10.71
C TYR A 369 -10.76 -17.60 -9.23
N ASP A 370 -11.41 -16.80 -8.41
CA ASP A 370 -11.71 -17.18 -7.05
C ASP A 370 -13.03 -17.97 -7.04
N ASP A 371 -12.91 -19.28 -7.23
CA ASP A 371 -14.05 -20.19 -7.35
C ASP A 371 -14.90 -20.29 -6.05
N ARG A 372 -14.43 -19.69 -4.93
CA ARG A 372 -15.16 -19.65 -3.65
C ARG A 372 -16.54 -19.01 -3.77
N TYR A 373 -16.73 -18.17 -4.75
CA TYR A 373 -17.99 -17.48 -5.03
C TYR A 373 -18.77 -18.10 -6.19
N ALA A 374 -18.25 -19.17 -6.80
CA ALA A 374 -18.89 -19.82 -7.94
C ALA A 374 -20.32 -20.30 -7.66
N TYR A 375 -20.56 -20.76 -6.42
CA TYR A 375 -21.88 -21.18 -6.00
C TYR A 375 -22.82 -20.04 -5.61
N GLY A 376 -22.33 -18.81 -5.47
CA GLY A 376 -23.09 -17.59 -5.13
C GLY A 376 -23.28 -16.62 -6.29
N GLY A 377 -22.85 -16.94 -7.50
CA GLY A 377 -23.09 -16.14 -8.71
C GLY A 377 -22.14 -14.94 -8.94
N SER A 378 -21.13 -14.74 -8.12
CA SER A 378 -20.12 -13.67 -8.35
C SER A 378 -18.71 -14.26 -8.46
N TYR A 379 -18.27 -14.51 -9.67
CA TYR A 379 -16.87 -14.84 -9.95
C TYR A 379 -16.01 -13.61 -9.69
N ARG A 380 -15.03 -13.73 -8.78
CA ARG A 380 -13.99 -12.73 -8.61
C ARG A 380 -12.68 -13.28 -9.15
N GLU A 381 -11.95 -12.42 -9.81
CA GLU A 381 -10.68 -12.74 -10.43
C GLU A 381 -9.54 -12.24 -9.55
N ASN A 382 -8.47 -13.05 -9.40
CA ASN A 382 -7.23 -12.64 -8.76
C ASN A 382 -6.13 -12.60 -9.81
N ALA A 383 -5.57 -11.42 -10.02
CA ALA A 383 -4.32 -11.25 -10.72
C ALA A 383 -3.17 -11.32 -9.73
N VAL A 384 -2.20 -12.19 -9.99
CA VAL A 384 -1.00 -12.34 -9.16
C VAL A 384 0.24 -12.13 -10.03
N LYS A 385 1.05 -11.13 -9.69
CA LYS A 385 2.33 -10.84 -10.32
C LYS A 385 3.45 -11.21 -9.37
N LEU A 386 4.35 -12.10 -9.79
CA LEU A 386 5.53 -12.53 -9.05
C LEU A 386 6.80 -12.00 -9.75
N MET A 387 7.74 -11.50 -8.97
CA MET A 387 9.04 -11.00 -9.41
C MET A 387 10.15 -11.78 -8.74
N VAL A 388 11.10 -12.28 -9.52
CA VAL A 388 12.25 -13.03 -9.00
C VAL A 388 13.55 -12.56 -9.65
N ASP A 389 14.65 -12.73 -8.94
CA ASP A 389 15.99 -12.62 -9.49
C ASP A 389 16.27 -13.81 -10.42
N ARG A 390 16.49 -13.54 -11.69
CA ARG A 390 16.71 -14.53 -12.74
C ARG A 390 17.93 -15.42 -12.47
N SER A 391 18.95 -14.88 -11.79
CA SER A 391 20.21 -15.55 -11.56
C SER A 391 20.09 -16.71 -10.56
N ASN A 392 19.23 -16.59 -9.56
CA ASN A 392 19.17 -17.51 -8.42
C ASN A 392 17.75 -17.95 -8.01
N GLY A 393 16.72 -17.31 -8.57
CA GLY A 393 15.30 -17.58 -8.25
C GLY A 393 14.84 -17.01 -6.91
N LYS A 394 15.61 -16.08 -6.30
CA LYS A 394 15.19 -15.35 -5.09
C LYS A 394 13.94 -14.54 -5.39
N ILE A 395 12.95 -14.63 -4.52
CA ILE A 395 11.72 -13.84 -4.64
C ILE A 395 12.03 -12.41 -4.26
N LEU A 396 11.76 -11.46 -5.18
CA LEU A 396 11.97 -10.03 -4.97
C LEU A 396 10.69 -9.31 -4.57
N GLY A 397 9.54 -9.81 -5.02
CA GLY A 397 8.26 -9.23 -4.67
C GLY A 397 7.08 -9.98 -5.26
N VAL A 398 5.91 -9.73 -4.71
CA VAL A 398 4.62 -10.19 -5.23
C VAL A 398 3.58 -9.11 -5.08
N GLN A 399 2.68 -9.03 -6.04
CA GLN A 399 1.51 -8.15 -6.04
C GLN A 399 0.27 -8.96 -6.36
N CYS A 400 -0.83 -8.67 -5.69
CA CYS A 400 -2.11 -9.31 -5.92
C CYS A 400 -3.21 -8.25 -5.97
N VAL A 401 -4.06 -8.33 -6.99
CA VAL A 401 -5.27 -7.51 -7.14
C VAL A 401 -6.43 -8.41 -7.51
N GLY A 402 -7.53 -8.35 -6.76
CA GLY A 402 -8.69 -9.18 -7.07
C GLY A 402 -9.64 -9.39 -5.90
N GLY A 403 -9.89 -10.63 -5.54
CA GLY A 403 -10.81 -10.99 -4.46
C GLY A 403 -10.32 -10.60 -3.06
N VAL A 404 -11.19 -10.75 -2.08
CA VAL A 404 -10.96 -10.35 -0.67
C VAL A 404 -9.80 -11.08 0.04
N LEU A 405 -9.23 -12.12 -0.54
CA LEU A 405 -8.09 -12.85 0.04
C LEU A 405 -6.75 -12.53 -0.63
N SER A 406 -6.65 -11.41 -1.33
CA SER A 406 -5.39 -10.95 -1.91
C SER A 406 -4.28 -10.81 -0.87
N ASP A 407 -4.61 -10.39 0.34
CA ASP A 407 -3.71 -10.32 1.50
C ASP A 407 -3.13 -11.69 1.88
N LYS A 408 -3.96 -12.74 1.97
CA LYS A 408 -3.48 -14.09 2.32
C LYS A 408 -2.55 -14.69 1.28
N LEU A 409 -2.78 -14.39 0.00
CA LEU A 409 -1.87 -14.81 -1.06
C LEU A 409 -0.51 -14.13 -0.89
N VAL A 410 -0.51 -12.85 -0.59
CA VAL A 410 0.72 -12.07 -0.35
C VAL A 410 1.41 -12.50 0.94
N ASP A 411 0.67 -12.72 2.04
CA ASP A 411 1.22 -13.20 3.31
C ASP A 411 1.95 -14.54 3.16
N THR A 412 1.40 -15.46 2.36
CA THR A 412 2.04 -16.74 2.05
C THR A 412 3.43 -16.53 1.42
N VAL A 413 3.53 -15.61 0.46
CA VAL A 413 4.81 -15.28 -0.19
C VAL A 413 5.74 -14.53 0.76
N ALA A 414 5.21 -13.59 1.55
CA ALA A 414 5.98 -12.85 2.54
C ALA A 414 6.63 -13.79 3.58
N ALA A 415 5.91 -14.82 4.01
CA ALA A 415 6.45 -15.84 4.91
C ALA A 415 7.63 -16.59 4.28
N VAL A 416 7.50 -17.03 3.02
CA VAL A 416 8.60 -17.70 2.28
C VAL A 416 9.80 -16.76 2.11
N MET A 417 9.56 -15.49 1.72
CA MET A 417 10.62 -14.47 1.58
C MET A 417 11.33 -14.21 2.90
N SER A 418 10.60 -14.10 4.01
CA SER A 418 11.18 -13.88 5.35
C SER A 418 12.09 -15.02 5.82
N MET A 419 11.89 -16.23 5.29
CA MET A 419 12.72 -17.41 5.58
C MET A 419 13.86 -17.59 4.57
N GLY A 420 14.04 -16.65 3.63
CA GLY A 420 15.06 -16.73 2.58
C GLY A 420 14.73 -17.74 1.48
N GLY A 421 13.46 -18.15 1.38
CA GLY A 421 13.00 -19.10 0.36
C GLY A 421 13.00 -18.51 -1.05
N THR A 422 12.92 -19.39 -2.03
CA THR A 422 12.99 -19.11 -3.45
C THR A 422 11.66 -19.46 -4.14
N VAL A 423 11.55 -19.16 -5.42
CA VAL A 423 10.41 -19.59 -6.23
C VAL A 423 10.24 -21.12 -6.28
N ARG A 424 11.32 -21.89 -6.07
CA ARG A 424 11.24 -23.36 -6.01
C ARG A 424 10.50 -23.83 -4.76
N ASP A 425 10.81 -23.20 -3.63
CA ASP A 425 10.14 -23.47 -2.35
C ASP A 425 8.66 -23.11 -2.43
N LEU A 426 8.36 -21.97 -3.07
CA LEU A 426 6.98 -21.53 -3.29
C LEU A 426 6.17 -22.49 -4.18
N ALA A 427 6.82 -23.11 -5.18
CA ALA A 427 6.18 -24.03 -6.13
C ALA A 427 5.77 -25.38 -5.50
N VAL A 428 6.42 -25.78 -4.41
CA VAL A 428 6.16 -27.05 -3.70
C VAL A 428 5.51 -26.86 -2.33
N LEU A 429 5.14 -25.63 -2.01
CA LEU A 429 4.55 -25.30 -0.73
C LEU A 429 3.20 -26.00 -0.56
N ASP A 430 3.01 -26.70 0.56
CA ASP A 430 1.73 -27.28 0.95
C ASP A 430 0.85 -26.18 1.54
N VAL A 431 -0.11 -25.71 0.76
CA VAL A 431 -1.04 -24.64 1.12
C VAL A 431 -2.46 -25.17 1.23
N ALA A 432 -3.23 -24.61 2.16
CA ALA A 432 -4.63 -24.94 2.31
C ALA A 432 -5.41 -24.57 1.03
N ASN A 433 -5.95 -25.58 0.36
CA ASN A 433 -6.79 -25.42 -0.81
C ASN A 433 -8.18 -26.01 -0.52
N HIS A 434 -9.23 -25.20 -0.57
CA HIS A 434 -10.57 -25.66 -0.24
C HIS A 434 -11.17 -26.47 -1.39
N PHE A 435 -11.89 -27.56 -1.10
CA PHE A 435 -12.43 -28.47 -2.13
C PHE A 435 -13.36 -27.78 -3.14
N SER A 436 -14.10 -26.76 -2.73
CA SER A 436 -14.94 -25.96 -3.62
C SER A 436 -14.16 -25.06 -4.60
N TYR A 437 -12.82 -24.96 -4.44
CA TYR A 437 -11.92 -24.20 -5.33
C TYR A 437 -11.09 -25.11 -6.24
N SER A 438 -11.18 -26.41 -6.06
CA SER A 438 -10.12 -27.35 -6.42
C SER A 438 -10.09 -27.82 -7.88
N MET A 439 -10.89 -27.21 -8.75
CA MET A 439 -10.71 -27.45 -10.19
C MET A 439 -9.46 -26.76 -10.74
N ASN A 440 -8.84 -25.82 -9.98
CA ASN A 440 -7.66 -25.07 -10.37
C ASN A 440 -6.53 -25.20 -9.33
N LEU A 441 -5.28 -25.03 -9.78
CA LEU A 441 -4.15 -24.91 -8.89
C LEU A 441 -4.28 -23.66 -8.01
N HIS A 442 -3.77 -23.73 -6.78
CA HIS A 442 -3.67 -22.56 -5.91
C HIS A 442 -2.91 -21.43 -6.63
N PRO A 443 -3.39 -20.16 -6.60
CA PRO A 443 -2.81 -19.05 -7.39
C PRO A 443 -1.30 -18.91 -7.21
N ILE A 444 -0.81 -19.07 -5.99
CA ILE A 444 0.63 -18.95 -5.68
C ILE A 444 1.43 -20.11 -6.27
N ALA A 445 0.94 -21.34 -6.20
CA ALA A 445 1.59 -22.47 -6.84
C ALA A 445 1.61 -22.30 -8.37
N LEU A 446 0.51 -21.83 -8.95
CA LEU A 446 0.41 -21.58 -10.39
C LEU A 446 1.43 -20.54 -10.86
N VAL A 447 1.50 -19.37 -10.21
CA VAL A 447 2.45 -18.31 -10.61
C VAL A 447 3.90 -18.78 -10.44
N ALA A 448 4.20 -19.55 -9.39
CA ALA A 448 5.52 -20.13 -9.18
C ALA A 448 5.88 -21.14 -10.26
N HIS A 449 4.96 -22.00 -10.70
CA HIS A 449 5.20 -22.94 -11.81
C HIS A 449 5.39 -22.22 -13.14
N VAL A 450 4.60 -21.19 -13.43
CA VAL A 450 4.78 -20.33 -14.61
C VAL A 450 6.17 -19.70 -14.60
N MET A 451 6.58 -19.12 -13.46
CA MET A 451 7.90 -18.54 -13.27
C MET A 451 9.02 -19.54 -13.50
N LEU A 452 8.93 -20.73 -12.91
CA LEU A 452 9.92 -21.79 -13.10
C LEU A 452 10.02 -22.24 -14.58
N ASN A 453 8.92 -22.26 -15.31
CA ASN A 453 8.93 -22.58 -16.74
C ASN A 453 9.62 -21.48 -17.56
N LYS A 454 9.43 -20.21 -17.22
CA LYS A 454 10.14 -19.07 -17.83
C LYS A 454 11.64 -19.14 -17.53
N LEU A 455 12.03 -19.31 -16.28
CA LEU A 455 13.44 -19.44 -15.87
C LEU A 455 14.16 -20.63 -16.55
N LYS A 456 13.44 -21.71 -16.85
CA LYS A 456 13.96 -22.87 -17.59
C LYS A 456 13.94 -22.68 -19.12
N GLY A 457 13.51 -21.52 -19.61
CA GLY A 457 13.40 -21.24 -21.05
C GLY A 457 12.35 -22.06 -21.79
N LYS A 458 11.39 -22.67 -21.07
CA LYS A 458 10.34 -23.48 -21.70
C LYS A 458 9.37 -22.65 -22.55
N PHE A 459 9.18 -21.38 -22.20
CA PHE A 459 8.47 -20.40 -23.02
C PHE A 459 8.98 -18.99 -22.71
N LYS A 460 8.73 -18.08 -23.64
CA LYS A 460 9.00 -16.65 -23.49
C LYS A 460 7.67 -15.93 -23.22
N GLY A 461 7.52 -15.34 -22.04
CA GLY A 461 6.45 -14.40 -21.75
C GLY A 461 6.94 -12.97 -21.96
N ILE A 462 6.05 -12.09 -22.38
CA ILE A 462 6.28 -10.65 -22.47
C ILE A 462 5.24 -9.91 -21.64
N SER A 463 5.66 -8.84 -21.00
CA SER A 463 4.76 -7.97 -20.27
C SER A 463 3.86 -7.16 -21.22
N PRO A 464 2.73 -6.60 -20.73
CA PRO A 464 1.92 -5.67 -21.52
C PRO A 464 2.72 -4.47 -22.06
N PHE A 465 3.70 -3.99 -21.31
CA PHE A 465 4.57 -2.87 -21.72
C PHE A 465 5.50 -3.26 -22.87
N GLU A 466 6.18 -4.41 -22.73
CA GLU A 466 7.02 -4.94 -23.82
C GLU A 466 6.18 -5.17 -25.09
N LEU A 467 4.94 -5.64 -24.94
CA LEU A 467 4.05 -5.79 -26.09
C LEU A 467 3.75 -4.43 -26.73
N ASN A 468 3.44 -3.39 -25.93
CA ASN A 468 3.15 -2.06 -26.44
C ASN A 468 4.35 -1.48 -27.22
N ASP A 469 5.57 -1.65 -26.70
CA ASP A 469 6.80 -1.22 -27.36
C ASP A 469 7.04 -1.97 -28.68
N ILE A 470 6.77 -3.28 -28.72
CA ILE A 470 6.87 -4.10 -29.93
C ILE A 470 5.84 -3.64 -30.96
N MET A 471 4.60 -3.37 -30.56
CA MET A 471 3.54 -2.90 -31.48
C MET A 471 3.89 -1.55 -32.13
N GLN A 472 4.65 -0.71 -31.45
CA GLN A 472 5.07 0.60 -31.97
C GLN A 472 6.30 0.52 -32.90
N ASN A 473 7.20 -0.44 -32.69
CA ASN A 473 8.54 -0.44 -33.26
C ASN A 473 8.86 -1.66 -34.15
N GLU A 474 8.09 -2.74 -34.07
CA GLU A 474 8.37 -4.00 -34.78
C GLU A 474 7.16 -4.55 -35.54
N GLU A 475 7.42 -5.21 -36.69
CA GLU A 475 6.42 -5.97 -37.40
C GLU A 475 6.21 -7.36 -36.77
N ALA A 476 5.50 -7.44 -35.64
CA ALA A 476 5.07 -8.69 -35.04
C ALA A 476 3.67 -9.11 -35.53
N ILE A 477 3.41 -10.42 -35.55
CA ILE A 477 2.07 -10.96 -35.71
C ILE A 477 1.43 -11.11 -34.33
N LEU A 478 0.33 -10.40 -34.12
CA LEU A 478 -0.49 -10.58 -32.91
C LEU A 478 -1.52 -11.68 -33.20
N LEU A 479 -1.36 -12.84 -32.57
CA LEU A 479 -2.22 -13.99 -32.78
C LEU A 479 -3.15 -14.23 -31.60
N ASP A 480 -4.42 -13.87 -31.75
CA ASP A 480 -5.46 -14.16 -30.79
C ASP A 480 -5.99 -15.58 -30.98
N VAL A 481 -5.75 -16.44 -29.99
CA VAL A 481 -6.13 -17.85 -30.03
C VAL A 481 -7.46 -18.15 -29.33
N ARG A 482 -8.25 -17.11 -29.04
CA ARG A 482 -9.61 -17.24 -28.51
C ARG A 482 -10.57 -17.67 -29.64
N THR A 483 -11.79 -18.03 -29.25
CA THR A 483 -12.86 -18.32 -30.21
C THR A 483 -13.19 -17.10 -31.06
N GLY A 484 -13.73 -17.29 -32.27
CA GLY A 484 -14.14 -16.19 -33.12
C GLY A 484 -15.23 -15.29 -32.51
N SER A 485 -16.05 -15.80 -31.59
CA SER A 485 -17.01 -15.00 -30.82
C SER A 485 -16.33 -14.08 -29.82
N GLU A 486 -15.37 -14.57 -29.07
CA GLU A 486 -14.59 -13.75 -28.10
C GLU A 486 -13.77 -12.68 -28.84
N PHE A 487 -13.17 -13.03 -29.99
CA PHE A 487 -12.43 -12.09 -30.83
C PHE A 487 -13.29 -10.90 -31.29
N LYS A 488 -14.53 -11.18 -31.71
CA LYS A 488 -15.49 -10.15 -32.13
C LYS A 488 -15.95 -9.23 -31.00
N MET A 489 -15.84 -9.67 -29.73
CA MET A 489 -16.17 -8.85 -28.56
C MET A 489 -15.08 -7.84 -28.23
N GLY A 490 -13.89 -7.96 -28.84
CA GLY A 490 -12.77 -7.05 -28.69
C GLY A 490 -11.43 -7.80 -28.57
N THR A 491 -10.40 -7.22 -29.17
CA THR A 491 -9.01 -7.70 -29.17
C THR A 491 -8.06 -6.53 -29.41
N LEU A 492 -6.76 -6.79 -29.48
CA LEU A 492 -5.77 -5.76 -29.77
C LEU A 492 -5.82 -5.35 -31.28
N PRO A 493 -5.57 -4.07 -31.58
CA PRO A 493 -5.52 -3.59 -32.96
C PRO A 493 -4.52 -4.39 -33.82
N GLY A 494 -4.93 -4.79 -34.99
CA GLY A 494 -4.09 -5.56 -35.92
C GLY A 494 -3.92 -7.05 -35.60
N ALA A 495 -4.55 -7.55 -34.52
CA ALA A 495 -4.51 -8.97 -34.21
C ALA A 495 -5.29 -9.81 -35.23
N ILE A 496 -4.73 -10.97 -35.57
CA ILE A 496 -5.42 -12.00 -36.37
C ILE A 496 -5.99 -13.08 -35.45
N ASN A 497 -7.09 -13.70 -35.84
CA ASN A 497 -7.71 -14.75 -35.05
C ASN A 497 -7.56 -16.13 -35.68
N ILE A 498 -6.88 -17.01 -34.99
CA ILE A 498 -6.89 -18.45 -35.25
C ILE A 498 -7.18 -19.16 -33.94
N PRO A 499 -8.41 -19.63 -33.72
CA PRO A 499 -8.76 -20.37 -32.53
C PRO A 499 -7.80 -21.53 -32.26
N LEU A 500 -7.52 -21.80 -30.96
CA LEU A 500 -6.57 -22.83 -30.54
C LEU A 500 -6.84 -24.19 -31.16
N GLU A 501 -8.10 -24.53 -31.39
CA GLU A 501 -8.56 -25.77 -31.98
C GLU A 501 -8.29 -25.84 -33.51
N GLU A 502 -8.24 -24.70 -34.19
CA GLU A 502 -7.99 -24.59 -35.64
C GLU A 502 -6.52 -24.38 -35.98
N LEU A 503 -5.65 -24.19 -34.95
CA LEU A 503 -4.27 -23.75 -35.14
C LEU A 503 -3.45 -24.69 -36.03
N GLU A 504 -3.63 -26.00 -35.90
CA GLU A 504 -2.90 -26.99 -36.70
C GLU A 504 -3.33 -26.95 -38.19
N ALA A 505 -4.63 -26.80 -38.44
CA ALA A 505 -5.18 -26.74 -39.80
C ALA A 505 -4.83 -25.43 -40.52
N ARG A 506 -4.64 -24.35 -39.77
CA ARG A 506 -4.41 -23.00 -40.30
C ARG A 506 -3.01 -22.47 -40.12
N LYS A 507 -2.07 -23.31 -39.69
CA LYS A 507 -0.66 -22.93 -39.38
C LYS A 507 0.06 -22.29 -40.60
N ASP A 508 -0.31 -22.65 -41.82
CA ASP A 508 0.31 -22.13 -43.06
C ASP A 508 -0.11 -20.69 -43.38
N GLU A 509 -1.08 -20.13 -42.65
CA GLU A 509 -1.41 -18.70 -42.66
C GLU A 509 -0.39 -17.85 -41.90
N LEU A 510 0.47 -18.50 -41.08
CA LEU A 510 1.47 -17.85 -40.23
C LEU A 510 2.86 -17.88 -40.87
N ASP A 511 3.51 -16.73 -40.96
CA ASP A 511 4.89 -16.61 -41.39
C ASP A 511 5.86 -17.04 -40.25
N ARG A 512 6.60 -18.12 -40.49
CA ARG A 512 7.55 -18.70 -39.52
C ARG A 512 8.76 -17.79 -39.23
N GLN A 513 9.06 -16.83 -40.08
CA GLN A 513 10.19 -15.92 -39.94
C GLN A 513 9.83 -14.70 -39.08
N ARG A 514 8.55 -14.41 -38.89
CA ARG A 514 8.09 -13.28 -38.11
C ARG A 514 7.99 -13.62 -36.60
N ASN A 515 8.09 -12.60 -35.80
CA ASN A 515 7.82 -12.71 -34.34
C ASN A 515 6.29 -12.86 -34.16
N ILE A 516 5.84 -13.93 -33.48
CA ILE A 516 4.42 -14.18 -33.21
C ILE A 516 4.18 -14.04 -31.73
N ILE A 517 3.27 -13.15 -31.40
CA ILE A 517 2.86 -12.89 -30.01
C ILE A 517 1.47 -13.49 -29.81
N LEU A 518 1.41 -14.47 -28.94
CA LEU A 518 0.21 -15.24 -28.67
C LEU A 518 -0.63 -14.56 -27.59
N ILE A 519 -1.89 -14.36 -27.89
CA ILE A 519 -2.83 -13.62 -27.07
C ILE A 519 -4.02 -14.52 -26.71
N SER A 520 -4.44 -14.46 -25.47
CA SER A 520 -5.72 -15.01 -25.02
C SER A 520 -6.22 -14.20 -23.83
N GLU A 521 -7.41 -14.48 -23.34
CA GLU A 521 -8.03 -13.72 -22.24
C GLU A 521 -7.13 -13.63 -21.00
N ARG A 522 -6.54 -14.79 -20.54
CA ARG A 522 -5.76 -14.93 -19.31
C ARG A 522 -4.40 -15.61 -19.50
N GLY A 523 -3.92 -15.74 -20.73
CA GLY A 523 -2.63 -16.36 -21.04
C GLY A 523 -2.65 -17.90 -21.19
N ARG A 524 -3.58 -18.66 -20.59
CA ARG A 524 -3.57 -20.13 -20.61
C ARG A 524 -3.67 -20.72 -22.02
N ARG A 525 -4.63 -20.29 -22.85
CA ARG A 525 -4.76 -20.75 -24.24
C ARG A 525 -3.58 -20.31 -25.09
N ALA A 526 -3.06 -19.11 -24.86
CA ALA A 526 -1.86 -18.61 -25.52
C ALA A 526 -0.63 -19.50 -25.20
N TYR A 527 -0.47 -19.92 -23.96
CA TYR A 527 0.58 -20.87 -23.59
C TYR A 527 0.41 -22.24 -24.27
N LEU A 528 -0.80 -22.77 -24.35
CA LEU A 528 -1.05 -24.03 -25.08
C LEU A 528 -0.76 -23.87 -26.59
N ALA A 529 -1.12 -22.75 -27.18
CA ALA A 529 -0.77 -22.42 -28.57
C ALA A 529 0.74 -22.32 -28.77
N TYR A 530 1.45 -21.70 -27.82
CA TYR A 530 2.92 -21.65 -27.82
C TYR A 530 3.53 -23.05 -27.92
N ILE A 531 3.09 -23.97 -27.06
CA ILE A 531 3.60 -25.36 -27.07
C ILE A 531 3.33 -26.06 -28.41
N ARG A 532 2.09 -25.93 -28.95
CA ARG A 532 1.72 -26.53 -30.24
C ARG A 532 2.55 -25.96 -31.40
N LEU A 533 2.67 -24.64 -31.48
CA LEU A 533 3.45 -24.00 -32.55
C LEU A 533 4.95 -24.33 -32.46
N ARG A 534 5.51 -24.43 -31.26
CA ARG A 534 6.90 -24.90 -31.06
C ARG A 534 7.10 -26.32 -31.61
N GLN A 535 6.15 -27.22 -31.37
CA GLN A 535 6.19 -28.59 -31.91
C GLN A 535 6.08 -28.61 -33.44
N MET A 536 5.42 -27.59 -34.03
CA MET A 536 5.28 -27.41 -35.48
C MET A 536 6.48 -26.68 -36.15
N GLY A 537 7.52 -26.36 -35.35
CA GLY A 537 8.77 -25.75 -35.82
C GLY A 537 8.77 -24.23 -35.89
N PHE A 538 7.84 -23.54 -35.22
CA PHE A 538 7.91 -22.10 -35.05
C PHE A 538 8.87 -21.74 -33.91
N GLU A 539 9.83 -20.87 -34.15
CA GLU A 539 10.86 -20.54 -33.15
C GLU A 539 10.66 -19.18 -32.50
N ARG A 540 10.12 -18.18 -33.21
CA ARG A 540 9.97 -16.81 -32.77
C ARG A 540 8.59 -16.59 -32.16
N LEU A 541 8.39 -17.13 -30.96
CA LEU A 541 7.11 -17.09 -30.26
C LEU A 541 7.26 -16.41 -28.90
N SER A 542 6.27 -15.63 -28.52
CA SER A 542 6.10 -15.05 -27.19
C SER A 542 4.64 -15.15 -26.75
N VAL A 543 4.40 -15.13 -25.45
CA VAL A 543 3.05 -15.15 -24.84
C VAL A 543 2.84 -13.86 -24.09
N LEU A 544 1.71 -13.18 -24.27
CA LEU A 544 1.34 -12.04 -23.46
C LEU A 544 1.02 -12.50 -22.04
N ASP A 545 1.83 -12.09 -21.07
CA ASP A 545 1.65 -12.38 -19.66
C ASP A 545 0.34 -11.76 -19.15
N GLY A 546 -0.45 -12.55 -18.42
CA GLY A 546 -1.75 -12.13 -17.90
C GLY A 546 -2.87 -12.03 -18.95
N GLY A 547 -2.51 -12.04 -20.23
CA GLY A 547 -3.48 -11.96 -21.35
C GLY A 547 -4.12 -10.58 -21.52
N LEU A 548 -5.19 -10.52 -22.32
CA LEU A 548 -5.93 -9.28 -22.60
C LEU A 548 -6.53 -8.62 -21.37
N LEU A 549 -6.88 -9.42 -20.37
CA LEU A 549 -7.48 -8.93 -19.13
C LEU A 549 -6.59 -7.90 -18.42
N LEU A 550 -5.28 -8.13 -18.44
CA LEU A 550 -4.28 -7.30 -17.76
C LEU A 550 -3.57 -6.31 -18.71
N TYR A 551 -4.05 -6.19 -19.96
CA TYR A 551 -3.51 -5.21 -20.89
C TYR A 551 -4.05 -3.82 -20.54
N PRO A 552 -3.17 -2.87 -20.12
CA PRO A 552 -3.61 -1.59 -19.58
C PRO A 552 -3.90 -0.53 -20.65
N PHE A 553 -3.39 -0.72 -21.86
CA PHE A 553 -3.49 0.26 -22.94
C PHE A 553 -4.81 0.10 -23.71
N GLU A 554 -5.40 1.23 -24.15
CA GLU A 554 -6.61 1.28 -24.98
C GLU A 554 -6.30 1.16 -26.48
#